data_9855456833324cd1d529a7f08e6188a7
#
_entry.id   9855456833324cd1d529a7f08e6188a7
#
_cell.length_a   1.000
_cell.length_b   1.000
_cell.length_c   1.000
_cell.angle_alpha   90.00
_cell.angle_beta   90.00
_cell.angle_gamma   90.00
#
_symmetry.space_group_name_H-M   'P 1'
#
loop_
_entity.id
_entity.type
_entity.pdbx_description
1 polymer ?
#
loop_
_entity_poly.entity_id
_entity_poly.type
_entity_poly.pdbx_seq_one_letter_code
_entity_poly.pdbx_strand_id
1 'polypeptide(L)'
;KKYKRTADFIVIEGPMAGGHLGFHKEQLEEFTPDIYGEEVKKIITVVQKYEEKYEKKIPVILAGGIYDHADYERAFSLGADGVQIATRFVTTEECDADEHYKQTYIQAEKEDIVIVKSPVGMPGRAIRNTFLDKVKSEGRIPPTKCLRCIHTCNPAETPYCITEALIHAAKGETENALLFC
;
A
#
# COMPACT_ATOMS: atom_id res chain seq x y z
N LYS A 1 -24.28 -3.76 -14.29
CA LYS A 1 -25.59 -3.62 -14.99
C LYS A 1 -25.88 -2.18 -15.41
N LYS A 2 -25.48 -1.15 -14.63
CA LYS A 2 -25.79 0.28 -14.90
C LYS A 2 -25.14 0.82 -16.17
N TYR A 3 -23.92 0.39 -16.49
CA TYR A 3 -23.10 1.02 -17.54
C TYR A 3 -22.90 0.15 -18.80
N LYS A 4 -23.43 -1.06 -18.86
CA LYS A 4 -23.28 -2.02 -19.98
C LYS A 4 -21.82 -2.19 -20.47
N ARG A 5 -20.84 -2.04 -19.59
CA ARG A 5 -19.40 -2.17 -19.85
C ARG A 5 -18.72 -2.84 -18.67
N THR A 6 -17.54 -3.39 -18.92
CA THR A 6 -16.69 -4.02 -17.92
C THR A 6 -15.38 -3.24 -17.74
N ALA A 7 -14.54 -3.68 -16.81
CA ALA A 7 -13.20 -3.14 -16.59
C ALA A 7 -12.29 -3.39 -17.80
N ASP A 8 -11.26 -2.57 -17.96
CA ASP A 8 -10.21 -2.78 -18.96
C ASP A 8 -9.12 -3.72 -18.41
N PHE A 9 -8.85 -3.67 -17.12
CA PHE A 9 -8.01 -4.58 -16.35
C PHE A 9 -8.42 -4.51 -14.88
N ILE A 10 -7.92 -5.44 -14.07
CA ILE A 10 -8.12 -5.48 -12.61
C ILE A 10 -6.78 -5.59 -11.93
N VAL A 11 -6.57 -4.80 -10.87
CA VAL A 11 -5.45 -4.93 -9.95
C VAL A 11 -5.96 -5.55 -8.65
N ILE A 12 -5.36 -6.66 -8.24
CA ILE A 12 -5.60 -7.30 -6.94
C ILE A 12 -4.43 -6.93 -6.03
N GLU A 13 -4.71 -6.13 -5.03
CA GLU A 13 -3.71 -5.74 -4.04
C GLU A 13 -3.77 -6.68 -2.84
N GLY A 14 -2.67 -7.38 -2.59
CA GLY A 14 -2.57 -8.39 -1.55
C GLY A 14 -2.26 -7.84 -0.15
N PRO A 15 -2.30 -8.71 0.89
CA PRO A 15 -2.05 -8.31 2.28
C PRO A 15 -0.62 -7.82 2.53
N MET A 16 0.32 -8.10 1.62
CA MET A 16 1.71 -7.62 1.67
C MET A 16 1.93 -6.30 0.94
N ALA A 17 0.87 -5.62 0.52
CA ALA A 17 0.96 -4.30 -0.10
C ALA A 17 1.52 -3.25 0.87
N GLY A 18 2.11 -2.22 0.30
CA GLY A 18 2.56 -1.04 1.02
C GLY A 18 1.46 0.02 1.16
N GLY A 19 1.70 1.03 1.97
CA GLY A 19 0.75 2.10 2.18
C GLY A 19 -0.55 1.66 2.86
N HIS A 20 -1.66 2.25 2.48
CA HIS A 20 -2.97 1.89 3.04
C HIS A 20 -3.43 0.52 2.56
N LEU A 21 -3.87 -0.30 3.51
CA LEU A 21 -4.27 -1.69 3.27
C LEU A 21 -5.79 -1.81 3.22
N GLY A 22 -6.30 -2.53 2.23
CA GLY A 22 -7.72 -2.86 2.08
C GLY A 22 -8.21 -3.97 3.03
N PHE A 23 -7.45 -4.26 4.08
CA PHE A 23 -7.69 -5.33 5.06
C PHE A 23 -7.82 -4.73 6.46
N HIS A 24 -8.57 -5.37 7.35
CA HIS A 24 -8.47 -5.10 8.79
C HIS A 24 -7.17 -5.68 9.34
N LYS A 25 -6.67 -5.10 10.43
CA LYS A 25 -5.38 -5.52 11.01
C LYS A 25 -5.38 -7.02 11.38
N GLU A 26 -6.48 -7.50 11.94
CA GLU A 26 -6.67 -8.91 12.34
C GLU A 26 -6.59 -9.84 11.12
N GLN A 27 -7.14 -9.43 9.99
CA GLN A 27 -7.10 -10.21 8.74
C GLN A 27 -5.68 -10.37 8.21
N LEU A 28 -4.79 -9.39 8.42
CA LEU A 28 -3.40 -9.46 7.95
C LEU A 28 -2.62 -10.60 8.60
N GLU A 29 -2.99 -10.99 9.83
CA GLU A 29 -2.38 -12.10 10.56
C GLU A 29 -2.92 -13.46 10.09
N GLU A 30 -4.14 -13.50 9.56
CA GLU A 30 -4.82 -14.71 9.07
C GLU A 30 -4.45 -15.06 7.62
N PHE A 31 -4.06 -14.06 6.81
CA PHE A 31 -3.74 -14.27 5.40
C PHE A 31 -2.36 -14.91 5.22
N THR A 32 -2.33 -16.23 5.22
CA THR A 32 -1.16 -16.98 4.76
C THR A 32 -1.01 -16.89 3.24
N PRO A 33 0.17 -17.17 2.66
CA PRO A 33 0.35 -17.24 1.20
C PRO A 33 -0.64 -18.17 0.49
N ASP A 34 -0.98 -19.30 1.12
CA ASP A 34 -1.92 -20.26 0.56
C ASP A 34 -3.34 -19.71 0.53
N ILE A 35 -3.81 -19.11 1.63
CA ILE A 35 -5.14 -18.49 1.71
C ILE A 35 -5.24 -17.36 0.67
N TYR A 36 -4.22 -16.53 0.55
CA TYR A 36 -4.17 -15.47 -0.46
C TYR A 36 -4.23 -16.03 -1.88
N GLY A 37 -3.45 -17.08 -2.17
CA GLY A 37 -3.46 -17.73 -3.47
C GLY A 37 -4.83 -18.28 -3.87
N GLU A 38 -5.56 -18.89 -2.92
CA GLU A 38 -6.92 -19.37 -3.18
C GLU A 38 -7.92 -18.24 -3.43
N GLU A 39 -7.82 -17.11 -2.70
CA GLU A 39 -8.66 -15.94 -2.96
C GLU A 39 -8.37 -15.32 -4.33
N VAL A 40 -7.11 -15.23 -4.74
CA VAL A 40 -6.73 -14.77 -6.08
C VAL A 40 -7.37 -15.64 -7.17
N LYS A 41 -7.30 -16.96 -7.05
CA LYS A 41 -7.91 -17.89 -8.01
C LYS A 41 -9.43 -17.73 -8.09
N LYS A 42 -10.10 -17.51 -6.95
CA LYS A 42 -11.55 -17.22 -6.92
C LYS A 42 -11.88 -15.94 -7.67
N ILE A 43 -11.09 -14.87 -7.47
CA ILE A 43 -11.28 -13.61 -8.18
C ILE A 43 -11.08 -13.81 -9.69
N ILE A 44 -10.01 -14.49 -10.10
CA ILE A 44 -9.73 -14.81 -11.52
C ILE A 44 -10.91 -15.57 -12.14
N THR A 45 -11.46 -16.56 -11.43
CA THR A 45 -12.62 -17.31 -11.89
C THR A 45 -13.85 -16.40 -12.13
N VAL A 46 -14.03 -15.41 -11.28
CA VAL A 46 -15.10 -14.41 -11.48
C VAL A 46 -14.80 -13.53 -12.70
N VAL A 47 -13.55 -13.08 -12.87
CA VAL A 47 -13.14 -12.27 -14.01
C VAL A 47 -13.39 -12.98 -15.32
N GLN A 48 -13.03 -14.28 -15.43
CA GLN A 48 -13.26 -15.11 -16.62
C GLN A 48 -14.73 -15.15 -17.04
N LYS A 49 -15.67 -15.22 -16.10
CA LYS A 49 -17.12 -15.14 -16.40
C LYS A 49 -17.52 -13.80 -17.01
N TYR A 50 -16.81 -12.72 -16.67
CA TYR A 50 -17.05 -11.41 -17.26
C TYR A 50 -16.36 -11.28 -18.63
N GLU A 51 -15.19 -11.87 -18.82
CA GLU A 51 -14.52 -11.96 -20.13
C GLU A 51 -15.41 -12.66 -21.15
N GLU A 52 -15.94 -13.82 -20.80
CA GLU A 52 -16.90 -14.56 -21.65
C GLU A 52 -18.15 -13.73 -21.95
N LYS A 53 -18.76 -13.13 -20.92
CA LYS A 53 -19.98 -12.35 -21.06
C LYS A 53 -19.83 -11.11 -21.94
N TYR A 54 -18.65 -10.47 -21.92
CA TYR A 54 -18.40 -9.23 -22.66
C TYR A 54 -17.53 -9.43 -23.87
N GLU A 55 -17.14 -10.68 -24.17
CA GLU A 55 -16.24 -11.07 -25.27
C GLU A 55 -14.97 -10.21 -25.29
N LYS A 56 -14.40 -9.97 -24.09
CA LYS A 56 -13.26 -9.06 -23.90
C LYS A 56 -12.30 -9.62 -22.83
N LYS A 57 -11.01 -9.69 -23.17
CA LYS A 57 -9.96 -10.00 -22.20
C LYS A 57 -9.90 -8.90 -21.13
N ILE A 58 -9.83 -9.29 -19.86
CA ILE A 58 -9.68 -8.42 -18.70
C ILE A 58 -8.42 -8.87 -17.95
N PRO A 59 -7.25 -8.31 -18.27
CA PRO A 59 -6.01 -8.69 -17.61
C PRO A 59 -6.09 -8.52 -16.08
N VAL A 60 -5.57 -9.50 -15.36
CA VAL A 60 -5.46 -9.48 -13.90
C VAL A 60 -4.02 -9.22 -13.51
N ILE A 61 -3.81 -8.16 -12.74
CA ILE A 61 -2.51 -7.70 -12.25
C ILE A 61 -2.46 -7.98 -10.75
N LEU A 62 -1.42 -8.64 -10.26
CA LEU A 62 -1.19 -8.80 -8.83
C LEU A 62 -0.25 -7.72 -8.30
N ALA A 63 -0.56 -7.19 -7.12
CA ALA A 63 0.19 -6.15 -6.42
C ALA A 63 0.41 -6.52 -4.95
N GLY A 64 1.50 -6.02 -4.38
CA GLY A 64 1.85 -6.22 -2.98
C GLY A 64 2.68 -7.47 -2.72
N GLY A 65 3.85 -7.27 -2.10
CA GLY A 65 4.78 -8.33 -1.77
C GLY A 65 5.50 -8.94 -2.98
N ILE A 66 5.63 -8.19 -4.06
CA ILE A 66 6.38 -8.61 -5.26
C ILE A 66 7.68 -7.82 -5.28
N TYR A 67 8.78 -8.51 -5.01
CA TYR A 67 10.08 -7.89 -4.85
C TYR A 67 11.15 -8.48 -5.76
N ASP A 68 11.13 -9.78 -5.99
CA ASP A 68 12.12 -10.49 -6.80
C ASP A 68 11.50 -11.38 -7.88
N HIS A 69 12.34 -12.11 -8.60
CA HIS A 69 11.92 -13.01 -9.66
C HIS A 69 11.04 -14.16 -9.15
N ALA A 70 11.29 -14.68 -7.95
CA ALA A 70 10.49 -15.76 -7.40
C ALA A 70 9.06 -15.28 -7.06
N ASP A 71 8.92 -14.06 -6.58
CA ASP A 71 7.62 -13.43 -6.35
C ASP A 71 6.85 -13.22 -7.66
N TYR A 72 7.56 -12.78 -8.71
CA TYR A 72 7.02 -12.65 -10.06
C TYR A 72 6.50 -13.99 -10.58
N GLU A 73 7.31 -15.05 -10.55
CA GLU A 73 6.92 -16.39 -11.01
C GLU A 73 5.72 -16.93 -10.21
N ARG A 74 5.70 -16.68 -8.90
CA ARG A 74 4.55 -17.04 -8.05
C ARG A 74 3.28 -16.33 -8.49
N ALA A 75 3.33 -15.03 -8.80
CA ALA A 75 2.16 -14.28 -9.28
C ALA A 75 1.60 -14.88 -10.57
N PHE A 76 2.46 -15.19 -11.53
CA PHE A 76 2.05 -15.83 -12.79
C PHE A 76 1.52 -17.26 -12.58
N SER A 77 2.10 -18.02 -11.65
CA SER A 77 1.60 -19.36 -11.31
C SER A 77 0.18 -19.35 -10.71
N LEU A 78 -0.24 -18.24 -10.10
CA LEU A 78 -1.60 -18.02 -9.63
C LEU A 78 -2.57 -17.63 -10.75
N GLY A 79 -2.07 -17.35 -11.96
CA GLY A 79 -2.87 -16.98 -13.13
C GLY A 79 -2.94 -15.47 -13.40
N ALA A 80 -2.03 -14.68 -12.84
CA ALA A 80 -1.92 -13.26 -13.17
C ALA A 80 -1.42 -13.06 -14.61
N ASP A 81 -1.89 -11.99 -15.25
CA ASP A 81 -1.40 -11.53 -16.57
C ASP A 81 -0.25 -10.52 -16.42
N GLY A 82 -0.02 -9.99 -15.21
CA GLY A 82 1.04 -9.04 -14.91
C GLY A 82 1.17 -8.76 -13.42
N VAL A 83 2.14 -7.92 -13.05
CA VAL A 83 2.42 -7.52 -11.68
C VAL A 83 2.56 -6.01 -11.56
N GLN A 84 2.23 -5.46 -10.38
CA GLN A 84 2.51 -4.08 -9.99
C GLN A 84 3.54 -4.08 -8.86
N ILE A 85 4.62 -3.35 -9.07
CA ILE A 85 5.76 -3.25 -8.15
C ILE A 85 6.00 -1.77 -7.86
N ALA A 86 6.19 -1.41 -6.60
CA ALA A 86 6.46 -0.04 -6.19
C ALA A 86 7.73 0.08 -5.34
N THR A 87 7.76 -0.52 -4.16
CA THR A 87 8.83 -0.32 -3.16
C THR A 87 10.22 -0.61 -3.72
N ARG A 88 10.37 -1.63 -4.55
CA ARG A 88 11.65 -1.95 -5.18
C ARG A 88 12.22 -0.82 -6.04
N PHE A 89 11.35 -0.05 -6.71
CA PHE A 89 11.75 1.04 -7.57
C PHE A 89 12.02 2.34 -6.83
N VAL A 90 11.63 2.46 -5.57
CA VAL A 90 11.93 3.63 -4.73
C VAL A 90 13.44 3.84 -4.58
N THR A 91 14.21 2.75 -4.51
CA THR A 91 15.67 2.79 -4.27
C THR A 91 16.51 2.85 -5.54
N THR A 92 15.89 3.05 -6.70
CA THR A 92 16.60 3.14 -7.98
C THR A 92 17.07 4.57 -8.27
N GLU A 93 18.01 4.71 -9.21
CA GLU A 93 18.50 6.00 -9.68
C GLU A 93 17.42 6.79 -10.40
N GLU A 94 16.51 6.10 -11.11
CA GLU A 94 15.41 6.71 -11.88
C GLU A 94 14.30 7.29 -10.99
N CYS A 95 14.22 6.88 -9.72
CA CYS A 95 13.27 7.46 -8.77
C CYS A 95 13.73 8.86 -8.39
N ASP A 96 12.87 9.86 -8.58
CA ASP A 96 13.12 11.28 -8.28
C ASP A 96 12.86 11.66 -6.82
N ALA A 97 12.62 10.68 -5.93
CA ALA A 97 12.49 10.91 -4.50
C ALA A 97 13.82 11.42 -3.92
N ASP A 98 13.72 12.22 -2.84
CA ASP A 98 14.89 12.70 -2.11
C ASP A 98 15.78 11.55 -1.64
N GLU A 99 17.10 11.77 -1.64
CA GLU A 99 18.08 10.72 -1.30
C GLU A 99 17.90 10.22 0.14
N HIS A 100 17.56 11.07 1.12
CA HIS A 100 17.30 10.64 2.49
C HIS A 100 16.07 9.71 2.56
N TYR A 101 15.05 9.96 1.72
CA TYR A 101 13.92 9.06 1.60
C TYR A 101 14.34 7.68 1.09
N LYS A 102 15.14 7.61 0.01
CA LYS A 102 15.67 6.36 -0.56
C LYS A 102 16.52 5.61 0.47
N GLN A 103 17.42 6.32 1.16
CA GLN A 103 18.32 5.73 2.16
C GLN A 103 17.54 5.11 3.32
N THR A 104 16.41 5.67 3.72
CA THR A 104 15.56 5.06 4.75
C THR A 104 15.04 3.69 4.32
N TYR A 105 14.67 3.53 3.05
CA TYR A 105 14.26 2.21 2.53
C TYR A 105 15.41 1.22 2.42
N ILE A 106 16.60 1.68 2.05
CA ILE A 106 17.80 0.82 1.93
C ILE A 106 18.25 0.32 3.30
N GLN A 107 18.13 1.15 4.34
CA GLN A 107 18.57 0.85 5.69
C GLN A 107 17.54 0.11 6.53
N ALA A 108 16.27 0.09 6.09
CA ALA A 108 15.19 -0.55 6.83
C ALA A 108 15.36 -2.07 6.88
N GLU A 109 15.26 -2.62 8.07
CA GLU A 109 15.21 -4.05 8.32
C GLU A 109 13.76 -4.53 8.43
N LYS A 110 13.56 -5.84 8.39
CA LYS A 110 12.22 -6.44 8.47
C LYS A 110 11.44 -6.01 9.72
N GLU A 111 12.15 -5.83 10.82
CA GLU A 111 11.64 -5.42 12.13
C GLU A 111 11.16 -3.97 12.17
N ASP A 112 11.62 -3.15 11.21
CA ASP A 112 11.19 -1.76 11.08
C ASP A 112 9.86 -1.63 10.34
N ILE A 113 9.41 -2.70 9.68
CA ILE A 113 8.13 -2.70 8.95
C ILE A 113 6.99 -2.89 9.94
N VAL A 114 6.15 -1.88 10.07
CA VAL A 114 5.05 -1.84 11.04
C VAL A 114 3.70 -1.57 10.38
N ILE A 115 2.63 -2.04 11.02
CA ILE A 115 1.26 -1.68 10.65
C ILE A 115 0.80 -0.55 11.56
N VAL A 116 0.51 0.58 10.97
CA VAL A 116 0.05 1.79 11.67
C VAL A 116 -1.43 2.04 11.42
N LYS A 117 -2.10 2.68 12.37
CA LYS A 117 -3.45 3.21 12.18
C LYS A 117 -3.33 4.57 11.50
N SER A 118 -3.75 4.65 10.26
CA SER A 118 -3.76 5.93 9.54
C SER A 118 -4.91 6.84 10.01
N PRO A 119 -4.73 8.16 9.99
CA PRO A 119 -5.79 9.14 10.25
C PRO A 119 -7.00 9.01 9.33
N VAL A 120 -6.86 8.36 8.18
CA VAL A 120 -7.98 8.12 7.23
C VAL A 120 -8.79 6.87 7.58
N GLY A 121 -8.49 6.20 8.71
CA GLY A 121 -9.27 5.07 9.21
C GLY A 121 -8.88 3.70 8.68
N MET A 122 -7.86 3.61 7.83
CA MET A 122 -7.34 2.35 7.30
C MET A 122 -6.03 1.98 7.99
N PRO A 123 -5.69 0.69 8.16
CA PRO A 123 -4.33 0.30 8.50
C PRO A 123 -3.39 0.66 7.36
N GLY A 124 -2.14 0.96 7.69
CA GLY A 124 -1.10 1.26 6.70
C GLY A 124 0.20 0.56 7.04
N ARG A 125 0.91 0.08 6.02
CA ARG A 125 2.24 -0.48 6.18
C ARG A 125 3.28 0.62 5.98
N ALA A 126 4.15 0.78 6.97
CA ALA A 126 5.13 1.86 6.98
C ALA A 126 6.45 1.41 7.62
N ILE A 127 7.53 2.13 7.33
CA ILE A 127 8.81 2.01 8.01
C ILE A 127 8.72 2.77 9.34
N ARG A 128 9.07 2.11 10.43
CA ARG A 128 9.16 2.70 11.76
C ARG A 128 10.25 3.76 11.79
N ASN A 129 9.93 4.91 12.38
CA ASN A 129 10.86 6.02 12.54
C ASN A 129 10.51 6.83 13.80
N THR A 130 11.29 7.85 14.09
CA THR A 130 11.09 8.75 15.24
C THR A 130 9.73 9.43 15.24
N PHE A 131 9.18 9.76 14.06
CA PHE A 131 7.83 10.33 13.94
C PHE A 131 6.75 9.36 14.46
N LEU A 132 6.77 8.10 14.03
CA LEU A 132 5.79 7.11 14.48
C LEU A 132 5.95 6.76 15.96
N ASP A 133 7.18 6.72 16.47
CA ASP A 133 7.44 6.54 17.90
C ASP A 133 6.90 7.71 18.72
N LYS A 134 7.05 8.94 18.23
CA LYS A 134 6.49 10.14 18.83
C LYS A 134 4.95 10.14 18.82
N VAL A 135 4.33 9.79 17.69
CA VAL A 135 2.86 9.61 17.61
C VAL A 135 2.38 8.59 18.62
N LYS A 136 3.11 7.47 18.78
CA LYS A 136 2.77 6.42 19.74
C LYS A 136 2.89 6.87 21.19
N SER A 137 3.94 7.62 21.55
CA SER A 137 4.22 8.06 22.92
C SER A 137 3.36 9.25 23.36
N GLU A 138 3.14 10.22 22.48
CA GLU A 138 2.40 11.44 22.76
C GLU A 138 0.90 11.33 22.43
N GLY A 139 0.51 10.32 21.67
CA GLY A 139 -0.85 10.06 21.18
C GLY A 139 -1.29 11.00 20.05
N ARG A 140 -0.69 12.20 19.97
CA ARG A 140 -1.05 13.19 18.97
C ARG A 140 0.08 14.17 18.69
N ILE A 141 0.31 14.43 17.38
CA ILE A 141 1.15 15.52 16.88
C ILE A 141 0.23 16.50 16.15
N PRO A 142 -0.05 17.70 16.69
CA PRO A 142 -0.91 18.67 16.03
C PRO A 142 -0.32 19.10 14.68
N PRO A 143 -1.15 19.29 13.63
CA PRO A 143 -0.66 19.80 12.36
C PRO A 143 -0.18 21.27 12.53
N THR A 144 0.89 21.64 11.83
CA THR A 144 1.37 23.03 11.79
C THR A 144 0.41 23.92 10.99
N LYS A 145 -0.17 23.35 9.90
CA LYS A 145 -1.14 24.04 9.06
C LYS A 145 -2.15 23.05 8.48
N CYS A 146 -3.43 23.32 8.70
CA CYS A 146 -4.49 22.53 8.08
C CYS A 146 -4.77 23.02 6.65
N LEU A 147 -4.61 22.14 5.66
CA LEU A 147 -4.89 22.39 4.24
C LEU A 147 -6.34 22.04 3.84
N ARG A 148 -7.16 21.55 4.78
CA ARG A 148 -8.55 21.06 4.53
C ARG A 148 -8.63 20.06 3.37
N CYS A 149 -7.64 19.18 3.25
CA CYS A 149 -7.50 18.22 2.16
C CYS A 149 -8.46 17.03 2.25
N ILE A 150 -8.95 16.71 3.45
CA ILE A 150 -9.88 15.59 3.70
C ILE A 150 -11.11 16.13 4.40
N HIS A 151 -12.27 15.98 3.77
CA HIS A 151 -13.54 16.53 4.27
C HIS A 151 -13.93 16.00 5.66
N THR A 152 -13.69 14.72 5.93
CA THR A 152 -14.05 14.05 7.19
C THR A 152 -13.00 14.20 8.29
N CYS A 153 -11.85 14.81 8.00
CA CYS A 153 -10.78 15.00 8.97
C CYS A 153 -11.13 16.11 9.98
N ASN A 154 -11.02 15.80 11.27
CA ASN A 154 -11.03 16.80 12.33
C ASN A 154 -9.59 17.11 12.76
N PRO A 155 -9.02 18.29 12.39
CA PRO A 155 -7.64 18.64 12.74
C PRO A 155 -7.39 18.75 14.24
N ALA A 156 -8.44 18.92 15.04
CA ALA A 156 -8.32 19.00 16.50
C ALA A 156 -8.17 17.62 17.17
N GLU A 157 -8.61 16.56 16.53
CA GLU A 157 -8.68 15.20 17.08
C GLU A 157 -7.76 14.20 16.38
N THR A 158 -7.37 14.48 15.11
CA THR A 158 -6.51 13.56 14.36
C THR A 158 -5.19 13.34 15.07
N PRO A 159 -4.67 12.10 15.11
CA PRO A 159 -3.38 11.83 15.76
C PRO A 159 -2.21 12.58 15.09
N TYR A 160 -2.28 12.80 13.81
CA TYR A 160 -1.36 13.63 13.02
C TYR A 160 -1.98 14.01 11.68
N CYS A 161 -1.39 14.97 10.99
CA CYS A 161 -1.80 15.33 9.63
C CYS A 161 -1.09 14.42 8.62
N ILE A 162 -1.84 13.52 7.98
CA ILE A 162 -1.25 12.60 7.01
C ILE A 162 -0.64 13.35 5.80
N THR A 163 -1.30 14.40 5.32
CA THR A 163 -0.80 15.18 4.20
C THR A 163 0.53 15.87 4.54
N GLU A 164 0.65 16.45 5.74
CA GLU A 164 1.88 17.05 6.22
C GLU A 164 3.01 16.02 6.33
N ALA A 165 2.71 14.85 6.93
CA ALA A 165 3.68 13.77 7.09
C ALA A 165 4.15 13.21 5.73
N LEU A 166 3.28 13.13 4.72
CA LEU A 166 3.66 12.72 3.36
C LEU A 166 4.45 13.81 2.61
N ILE A 167 4.18 15.09 2.88
CA ILE A 167 4.98 16.20 2.33
C ILE A 167 6.39 16.19 2.92
N HIS A 168 6.55 15.91 4.21
CA HIS A 168 7.86 15.71 4.84
C HIS A 168 8.63 14.57 4.19
N ALA A 169 7.95 13.43 3.91
CA ALA A 169 8.55 12.31 3.19
C ALA A 169 9.08 12.75 1.82
N ALA A 170 8.27 13.43 1.02
CA ALA A 170 8.66 13.91 -0.30
C ALA A 170 9.86 14.88 -0.28
N LYS A 171 10.07 15.59 0.84
CA LYS A 171 11.21 16.50 1.04
C LYS A 171 12.43 15.84 1.66
N GLY A 172 12.40 14.55 1.94
CA GLY A 172 13.49 13.86 2.63
C GLY A 172 13.59 14.15 4.14
N GLU A 173 12.59 14.80 4.72
CA GLU A 173 12.52 15.11 6.16
C GLU A 173 12.02 13.89 6.95
N THR A 174 12.73 12.78 6.85
CA THR A 174 12.29 11.43 7.25
C THR A 174 11.96 11.27 8.73
N GLU A 175 12.52 12.11 9.60
CA GLU A 175 12.24 12.13 11.04
C GLU A 175 10.84 12.66 11.40
N ASN A 176 10.19 13.39 10.47
CA ASN A 176 8.86 13.98 10.63
C ASN A 176 7.86 13.38 9.63
N ALA A 177 8.24 12.34 8.95
CA ALA A 177 7.54 11.77 7.80
C ALA A 177 6.79 10.47 8.12
N LEU A 178 5.69 10.24 7.42
CA LEU A 178 5.10 8.91 7.27
C LEU A 178 5.70 8.26 6.02
N LEU A 179 6.44 7.18 6.22
CA LEU A 179 7.14 6.45 5.18
C LEU A 179 6.41 5.15 4.88
N PHE A 180 5.47 5.19 3.95
CA PHE A 180 4.76 4.01 3.49
C PHE A 180 5.66 3.12 2.62
N CYS A 181 5.65 1.80 2.85
CA CYS A 181 6.50 0.84 2.13
C CYS A 181 5.73 -0.38 1.64
#